data_093fffaf14cf0969ddd3efd048961c6d
#
_entry.id   093fffaf14cf0969ddd3efd048961c6d
#
_cell.length_a   1.000
_cell.length_b   1.000
_cell.length_c   1.000
_cell.angle_alpha   90.00
_cell.angle_beta   90.00
_cell.angle_gamma   90.00
#
_symmetry.space_group_name_H-M   'P 1'
#
loop_
_entity.id
_entity.type
_entity.pdbx_description
1 polymer ?
#
loop_
_entity_poly.entity_id
_entity_poly.type
_entity_poly.pdbx_seq_one_letter_code
_entity_poly.pdbx_strand_id
1 'polypeptide(L)'
;PLAAYVRALAAHAGVDLSDGRIQLLCYPRLLGYAFNPLSVYYGYRADGTLALLVYEVRNTFGEHHSYVCPVLPGEVSAGGIRQARNKRFYVSPFIGMQMRYHFRLTPPGDELKFRILETDAEGPLLAATFHGRRHPLTS
;
A
#
# COMPACT_ATOMS: atom_id res chain seq x y z
N PRO A 1 14.63 -10.06 9.30
CA PRO A 1 13.55 -10.57 8.45
C PRO A 1 12.44 -9.57 8.23
N LEU A 2 11.75 -9.71 7.11
CA LEU A 2 10.68 -8.81 6.71
C LEU A 2 9.52 -8.77 7.72
N ALA A 3 9.18 -9.91 8.30
CA ALA A 3 8.09 -9.96 9.28
C ALA A 3 8.38 -9.11 10.51
N ALA A 4 9.61 -9.15 11.00
CA ALA A 4 10.02 -8.32 12.15
C ALA A 4 9.95 -6.82 11.80
N TYR A 5 10.37 -6.46 10.60
CA TYR A 5 10.30 -5.09 10.11
C TYR A 5 8.86 -4.58 10.08
N VAL A 6 7.93 -5.36 9.52
CA VAL A 6 6.53 -4.97 9.44
C VAL A 6 5.89 -4.90 10.82
N ARG A 7 6.22 -5.83 11.72
CA ARG A 7 5.72 -5.79 13.11
C ARG A 7 6.21 -4.56 13.85
N ALA A 8 7.45 -4.14 13.61
CA ALA A 8 7.98 -2.92 14.21
C ALA A 8 7.26 -1.68 13.69
N LEU A 9 6.99 -1.60 12.38
CA LEU A 9 6.20 -0.53 11.80
C LEU A 9 4.78 -0.50 12.37
N ALA A 10 4.16 -1.66 12.53
CA ALA A 10 2.83 -1.80 13.11
C ALA A 10 2.79 -1.28 14.55
N ALA A 11 3.73 -1.71 15.36
CA ALA A 11 3.82 -1.28 16.76
C ALA A 11 3.99 0.23 16.87
N HIS A 12 4.81 0.82 16.01
CA HIS A 12 5.02 2.26 15.96
C HIS A 12 3.74 3.01 15.59
N ALA A 13 2.89 2.38 14.78
CA ALA A 13 1.60 2.94 14.37
C ALA A 13 0.44 2.58 15.34
N GLY A 14 0.74 1.90 16.44
CA GLY A 14 -0.27 1.51 17.43
C GLY A 14 -1.04 0.24 17.09
N VAL A 15 -0.52 -0.59 16.19
CA VAL A 15 -1.17 -1.85 15.79
C VAL A 15 -0.36 -3.03 16.31
N ASP A 16 -1.02 -3.94 17.02
CA ASP A 16 -0.38 -5.16 17.53
C ASP A 16 -0.60 -6.32 16.56
N LEU A 17 0.49 -6.79 15.95
CA LEU A 17 0.49 -7.95 15.07
C LEU A 17 1.29 -9.12 15.65
N SER A 18 1.51 -9.16 16.97
CA SER A 18 2.43 -10.11 17.59
C SER A 18 2.07 -11.57 17.32
N ASP A 19 0.79 -11.91 17.30
CA ASP A 19 0.31 -13.28 17.04
C ASP A 19 -0.38 -13.39 15.68
N GLY A 20 -0.25 -12.39 14.85
CA GLY A 20 -0.86 -12.34 13.53
C GLY A 20 0.07 -12.86 12.45
N ARG A 21 -0.41 -12.75 11.22
CA ARG A 21 0.39 -13.11 10.04
C ARG A 21 0.58 -11.92 9.13
N ILE A 22 1.61 -12.00 8.31
CA ILE A 22 1.95 -10.97 7.34
C ILE A 22 2.05 -11.63 5.96
N GLN A 23 1.36 -11.07 4.97
CA GLN A 23 1.48 -11.48 3.58
C GLN A 23 2.11 -10.35 2.80
N LEU A 24 3.01 -10.70 1.91
CA LEU A 24 3.68 -9.75 1.02
C LEU A 24 3.28 -10.02 -0.41
N LEU A 25 2.81 -9.01 -1.10
CA LEU A 25 2.63 -9.03 -2.54
C LEU A 25 3.54 -8.00 -3.18
N CYS A 26 4.25 -8.43 -4.22
CA CYS A 26 5.11 -7.55 -5.00
C CYS A 26 4.48 -7.35 -6.36
N TYR A 27 4.29 -6.09 -6.73
CA TYR A 27 3.80 -5.71 -8.04
C TYR A 27 5.01 -5.21 -8.84
N PRO A 28 5.54 -6.01 -9.77
CA PRO A 28 6.80 -5.68 -10.43
C PRO A 28 6.68 -4.49 -11.36
N ARG A 29 5.50 -4.23 -11.89
CA ARG A 29 5.26 -3.12 -12.80
C ARG A 29 3.81 -2.67 -12.72
N LEU A 30 3.62 -1.36 -12.57
CA LEU A 30 2.31 -0.74 -12.61
C LEU A 30 2.12 -0.05 -13.95
N LEU A 31 0.90 -0.18 -14.50
CA LEU A 31 0.50 0.60 -15.68
C LEU A 31 0.23 2.04 -15.23
N GLY A 32 0.82 2.99 -15.95
CA GLY A 32 0.79 4.39 -15.59
C GLY A 32 2.18 4.85 -15.26
N TYR A 33 2.42 5.44 -14.12
CA TYR A 33 3.62 6.21 -13.92
C TYR A 33 4.33 5.86 -12.61
N ALA A 34 5.65 5.78 -12.67
CA ALA A 34 6.63 6.05 -11.63
C ALA A 34 6.69 5.16 -10.38
N PHE A 35 5.81 4.18 -10.18
CA PHE A 35 5.83 3.34 -8.98
C PHE A 35 6.24 1.90 -9.32
N ASN A 36 7.50 1.72 -9.68
CA ASN A 36 8.06 0.41 -9.98
C ASN A 36 9.33 0.18 -9.17
N PRO A 37 9.44 -0.91 -8.41
CA PRO A 37 8.36 -1.84 -8.06
C PRO A 37 7.52 -1.33 -6.89
N LEU A 38 6.37 -1.93 -6.71
CA LEU A 38 5.52 -1.71 -5.55
C LEU A 38 5.45 -3.00 -4.74
N SER A 39 5.57 -2.90 -3.44
CA SER A 39 5.33 -4.01 -2.52
C SER A 39 4.24 -3.62 -1.54
N VAL A 40 3.32 -4.53 -1.28
CA VAL A 40 2.26 -4.32 -0.30
C VAL A 40 2.34 -5.41 0.76
N TYR A 41 2.44 -4.98 2.00
CA TYR A 41 2.41 -5.89 3.15
C TYR A 41 1.02 -5.82 3.77
N TYR A 42 0.41 -6.98 3.92
CA TYR A 42 -0.90 -7.14 4.55
C TYR A 42 -0.67 -7.71 5.94
N GLY A 43 -0.99 -6.93 6.97
CA GLY A 43 -0.83 -7.35 8.36
C GLY A 43 -2.16 -7.75 8.97
N TYR A 44 -2.27 -9.01 9.40
CA TYR A 44 -3.48 -9.57 9.98
C TYR A 44 -3.28 -9.81 11.47
N ARG A 45 -4.32 -9.53 12.26
CA ARG A 45 -4.35 -9.92 13.66
C ARG A 45 -4.51 -11.43 13.81
N ALA A 46 -4.31 -11.93 15.02
CA ALA A 46 -4.46 -13.36 15.33
C ALA A 46 -5.85 -13.90 14.98
N ASP A 47 -6.87 -13.07 15.04
CA ASP A 47 -8.25 -13.45 14.69
C ASP A 47 -8.53 -13.45 13.18
N GLY A 48 -7.52 -13.11 12.38
CA GLY A 48 -7.63 -13.08 10.93
C GLY A 48 -8.10 -11.76 10.33
N THR A 49 -8.39 -10.74 11.15
CA THR A 49 -8.80 -9.45 10.62
C THR A 49 -7.60 -8.68 10.05
N LEU A 50 -7.79 -8.05 8.92
CA LEU A 50 -6.78 -7.18 8.32
C LEU A 50 -6.69 -5.89 9.13
N ALA A 51 -5.52 -5.63 9.68
CA ALA A 51 -5.30 -4.52 10.60
C ALA A 51 -4.38 -3.43 10.06
N LEU A 52 -3.52 -3.78 9.11
CA LEU A 52 -2.48 -2.88 8.64
C LEU A 52 -2.16 -3.16 7.18
N LEU A 53 -1.92 -2.10 6.44
CA LEU A 53 -1.30 -2.18 5.12
C LEU A 53 -0.06 -1.30 5.12
N VAL A 54 1.02 -1.83 4.56
CA VAL A 54 2.24 -1.04 4.32
C VAL A 54 2.51 -1.07 2.83
N TYR A 55 2.54 0.11 2.24
CA TYR A 55 2.82 0.28 0.81
C TYR A 55 4.25 0.76 0.68
N GLU A 56 5.11 -0.04 0.05
CA GLU A 56 6.46 0.36 -0.27
C GLU A 56 6.59 0.62 -1.75
N VAL A 57 6.93 1.84 -2.10
CA VAL A 57 7.10 2.26 -3.48
C VAL A 57 8.51 2.77 -3.69
N ARG A 58 9.04 2.48 -4.86
CA ARG A 58 10.29 3.08 -5.33
C ARG A 58 9.97 3.91 -6.56
N ASN A 59 10.34 5.18 -6.54
CA ASN A 59 10.11 6.03 -7.69
C ASN A 59 11.24 5.90 -8.71
N THR A 60 11.10 6.57 -9.86
CA THR A 60 12.09 6.52 -10.93
C THR A 60 13.44 7.13 -10.55
N PHE A 61 13.48 7.90 -9.48
CA PHE A 61 14.72 8.51 -8.96
C PHE A 61 15.42 7.64 -7.93
N GLY A 62 14.90 6.42 -7.69
CA GLY A 62 15.47 5.50 -6.72
C GLY A 62 15.09 5.75 -5.28
N GLU A 63 14.21 6.70 -5.02
CA GLU A 63 13.74 6.98 -3.67
C GLU A 63 12.75 5.91 -3.20
N HIS A 64 12.91 5.50 -1.96
CA HIS A 64 12.04 4.57 -1.27
C HIS A 64 11.04 5.33 -0.41
N HIS A 65 9.77 5.00 -0.54
CA HIS A 65 8.72 5.54 0.32
C HIS A 65 7.89 4.41 0.90
N SER A 66 7.69 4.44 2.21
CA SER A 66 6.84 3.48 2.90
C SER A 66 5.66 4.22 3.50
N TYR A 67 4.45 3.79 3.15
CA TYR A 67 3.22 4.33 3.70
C TYR A 67 2.63 3.29 4.63
N VAL A 68 2.64 3.59 5.92
CA VAL A 68 2.11 2.70 6.96
C VAL A 68 0.68 3.12 7.25
N CYS A 69 -0.27 2.28 6.88
CA CYS A 69 -1.68 2.61 6.91
C CYS A 69 -2.46 1.62 7.76
N PRO A 70 -2.65 1.90 9.08
CA PRO A 70 -3.58 1.11 9.87
C PRO A 70 -4.97 1.14 9.25
N VAL A 71 -5.66 0.00 9.28
CA VAL A 71 -6.99 -0.12 8.71
C VAL A 71 -8.00 0.57 9.62
N LEU A 72 -8.71 1.54 9.07
CA LEU A 72 -9.76 2.28 9.77
C LEU A 72 -11.14 1.68 9.46
N PRO A 73 -12.15 1.94 10.32
CA PRO A 73 -13.49 1.44 10.04
C PRO A 73 -14.00 1.85 8.68
N GLY A 74 -14.59 0.90 7.95
CA GLY A 74 -15.14 1.13 6.62
C GLY A 74 -14.17 1.02 5.47
N GLU A 75 -12.87 0.88 5.73
CA GLU A 75 -11.87 0.78 4.66
C GLU A 75 -11.83 -0.60 4.01
N VAL A 76 -12.24 -1.64 4.72
CA VAL A 76 -12.33 -3.00 4.17
C VAL A 76 -13.80 -3.38 4.03
N SER A 77 -14.20 -3.81 2.85
CA SER A 77 -15.57 -4.20 2.54
C SER A 77 -15.58 -5.32 1.51
N ALA A 78 -16.78 -5.79 1.17
CA ALA A 78 -16.95 -6.77 0.10
C ALA A 78 -16.43 -6.27 -1.26
N GLY A 79 -16.41 -4.96 -1.47
CA GLY A 79 -15.88 -4.36 -2.69
C GLY A 79 -14.36 -4.22 -2.72
N GLY A 80 -13.66 -4.60 -1.66
CA GLY A 80 -12.22 -4.51 -1.56
C GLY A 80 -11.74 -3.56 -0.48
N ILE A 81 -10.50 -3.14 -0.60
CA ILE A 81 -9.82 -2.26 0.36
C ILE A 81 -9.71 -0.88 -0.26
N ARG A 82 -10.08 0.14 0.50
CA ARG A 82 -9.95 1.54 0.11
C ARG A 82 -9.34 2.33 1.25
N GLN A 83 -8.19 2.91 1.00
CA GLN A 83 -7.52 3.78 1.97
C GLN A 83 -7.15 5.10 1.32
N ALA A 84 -7.22 6.17 2.09
CA ALA A 84 -6.76 7.48 1.66
C ALA A 84 -5.97 8.11 2.79
N ARG A 85 -4.83 8.68 2.45
CA ARG A 85 -3.94 9.30 3.44
C ARG A 85 -3.35 10.59 2.87
N ASN A 86 -3.16 11.55 3.75
CA ASN A 86 -2.52 12.80 3.41
C ASN A 86 -1.02 12.68 3.59
N LYS A 87 -0.28 13.35 2.73
CA LYS A 87 1.16 13.46 2.86
C LYS A 87 1.59 14.89 2.55
N ARG A 88 2.43 15.44 3.42
CA ARG A 88 3.06 16.73 3.19
C ARG A 88 4.50 16.50 2.76
N PHE A 89 4.90 17.18 1.70
CA PHE A 89 6.27 17.10 1.20
C PHE A 89 7.16 18.11 1.89
N TYR A 90 8.38 17.67 2.23
CA TYR A 90 9.38 18.51 2.88
C TYR A 90 10.62 18.71 2.02
N VAL A 91 10.59 18.26 0.76
CA VAL A 91 11.73 18.35 -0.17
C VAL A 91 11.38 19.23 -1.36
N SER A 92 12.36 20.05 -1.80
CA SER A 92 12.23 20.87 -3.01
C SER A 92 11.98 20.02 -4.24
N PRO A 93 11.19 20.49 -5.19
CA PRO A 93 10.47 21.77 -5.22
C PRO A 93 9.08 21.71 -4.55
N PHE A 94 8.77 20.63 -3.87
CA PHE A 94 7.41 20.32 -3.37
C PHE A 94 7.18 20.74 -1.93
N ILE A 95 8.12 21.51 -1.32
CA ILE A 95 8.05 21.85 0.10
C ILE A 95 6.70 22.52 0.44
N GLY A 96 6.03 21.96 1.45
CA GLY A 96 4.76 22.47 1.93
C GLY A 96 3.54 22.03 1.14
N MET A 97 3.71 21.37 0.00
CA MET A 97 2.59 20.85 -0.77
C MET A 97 1.94 19.69 -0.03
N GLN A 98 0.62 19.77 0.10
CA GLN A 98 -0.19 18.69 0.63
C GLN A 98 -0.78 17.87 -0.50
N MET A 99 -0.54 16.58 -0.46
CA MET A 99 -1.10 15.63 -1.42
C MET A 99 -1.89 14.57 -0.68
N ARG A 100 -2.86 13.99 -1.38
CA ARG A 100 -3.65 12.90 -0.85
C ARG A 100 -3.45 11.68 -1.74
N TYR A 101 -3.13 10.57 -1.11
CA TYR A 101 -2.98 9.28 -1.77
C TYR A 101 -4.23 8.45 -1.55
N HIS A 102 -4.75 7.89 -2.61
CA HIS A 102 -5.90 7.00 -2.59
C HIS A 102 -5.46 5.64 -3.08
N PHE A 103 -5.59 4.65 -2.21
CA PHE A 103 -5.25 3.27 -2.53
C PHE A 103 -6.53 2.46 -2.65
N ARG A 104 -6.67 1.74 -3.75
CA ARG A 104 -7.73 0.76 -3.95
C ARG A 104 -7.10 -0.55 -4.32
N LEU A 105 -7.40 -1.61 -3.57
CA LEU A 105 -6.81 -2.89 -3.85
C LEU A 105 -7.71 -4.01 -3.36
N THR A 106 -7.45 -5.21 -3.92
CA THR A 106 -8.08 -6.42 -3.46
C THR A 106 -7.19 -7.11 -2.42
N PRO A 107 -7.78 -7.90 -1.50
CA PRO A 107 -6.98 -8.80 -0.69
C PRO A 107 -6.25 -9.82 -1.57
N PRO A 108 -5.18 -10.45 -1.07
CA PRO A 108 -4.52 -11.51 -1.80
C PRO A 108 -5.50 -12.61 -2.21
N GLY A 109 -5.50 -12.97 -3.49
CA GLY A 109 -6.44 -13.95 -4.04
C GLY A 109 -6.13 -14.26 -5.50
N ASP A 110 -7.09 -14.87 -6.20
CA ASP A 110 -6.90 -15.28 -7.59
C ASP A 110 -6.79 -14.10 -8.55
N GLU A 111 -7.50 -13.04 -8.27
CA GLU A 111 -7.38 -11.79 -9.00
C GLU A 111 -6.81 -10.71 -8.09
N LEU A 112 -5.84 -9.97 -8.61
CA LEU A 112 -5.21 -8.86 -7.92
C LEU A 112 -5.48 -7.59 -8.69
N LYS A 113 -6.06 -6.61 -8.01
CA LYS A 113 -6.23 -5.27 -8.54
C LYS A 113 -5.62 -4.28 -7.57
N PHE A 114 -4.85 -3.36 -8.10
CA PHE A 114 -4.25 -2.30 -7.32
C PHE A 114 -4.34 -1.00 -8.09
N ARG A 115 -4.74 0.05 -7.41
CA ARG A 115 -4.76 1.39 -7.97
C ARG A 115 -4.28 2.38 -6.92
N ILE A 116 -3.34 3.23 -7.32
CA ILE A 116 -2.93 4.38 -6.53
C ILE A 116 -3.25 5.65 -7.32
N LEU A 117 -3.83 6.62 -6.64
CA LEU A 117 -4.16 7.92 -7.21
C LEU A 117 -3.60 8.99 -6.28
N GLU A 118 -2.84 9.92 -6.82
CA GLU A 118 -2.38 11.09 -6.08
C GLU A 118 -3.19 12.31 -6.51
N THR A 119 -3.69 13.03 -5.54
CA THR A 119 -4.43 14.27 -5.77
C THR A 119 -3.85 15.40 -4.93
N ASP A 120 -3.98 16.63 -5.43
CA ASP A 120 -3.77 17.83 -4.65
C ASP A 120 -5.06 18.64 -4.59
N ALA A 121 -4.99 19.89 -4.13
CA ALA A 121 -6.16 20.75 -4.02
C ALA A 121 -6.82 21.04 -5.38
N GLU A 122 -6.08 20.92 -6.48
CA GLU A 122 -6.56 21.22 -7.82
C GLU A 122 -7.06 19.98 -8.57
N GLY A 123 -6.82 18.79 -8.04
CA GLY A 123 -7.31 17.55 -8.63
C GLY A 123 -6.26 16.47 -8.81
N PRO A 124 -6.51 15.51 -9.70
CA PRO A 124 -5.59 14.40 -9.88
C PRO A 124 -4.25 14.82 -10.48
N LEU A 125 -3.15 14.32 -9.89
CA LEU A 125 -1.80 14.52 -10.39
C LEU A 125 -1.24 13.28 -11.07
N LEU A 126 -1.55 12.10 -10.53
CA LEU A 126 -0.91 10.86 -10.93
C LEU A 126 -1.82 9.69 -10.63
N ALA A 127 -1.86 8.74 -11.54
CA ALA A 127 -2.57 7.48 -11.34
C ALA A 127 -1.75 6.32 -11.87
N ALA A 128 -1.75 5.22 -11.13
CA ALA A 128 -1.14 3.98 -11.57
C ALA A 128 -2.05 2.81 -11.23
N THR A 129 -2.16 1.84 -12.13
CA THR A 129 -3.02 0.69 -11.93
C THR A 129 -2.29 -0.59 -12.27
N PHE A 130 -2.66 -1.65 -11.56
CA PHE A 130 -2.24 -3.00 -11.86
C PHE A 130 -3.45 -3.92 -11.80
N HIS A 131 -3.54 -4.82 -12.76
CA HIS A 131 -4.54 -5.88 -12.75
C HIS A 131 -3.84 -7.17 -13.15
N GLY A 132 -3.87 -8.15 -12.27
CA GLY A 132 -3.22 -9.43 -12.51
C GLY A 132 -4.12 -10.59 -12.11
N ARG A 133 -3.80 -11.74 -12.63
CA ARG A 133 -4.49 -12.98 -12.33
C ARG A 133 -3.48 -14.01 -11.86
N ARG A 134 -3.85 -14.74 -10.81
CA ARG A 134 -2.99 -15.79 -10.28
C ARG A 134 -2.85 -16.91 -11.28
N HIS A 135 -1.60 -17.33 -11.50
CA HIS A 135 -1.29 -18.51 -12.28
C HIS A 135 -0.50 -19.49 -11.41
N PRO A 136 -0.82 -20.79 -11.44
CA PRO A 136 0.01 -21.73 -10.74
C PRO A 136 1.40 -21.78 -11.36
N LEU A 137 2.41 -21.94 -10.52
CA LEU A 137 3.76 -22.17 -10.99
C LEU A 137 3.83 -23.60 -11.53
N THR A 138 4.03 -23.72 -12.83
CA THR A 138 4.26 -25.00 -13.47
C THR A 138 5.74 -25.17 -13.74
N SER A 139 6.27 -26.27 -13.28
CA SER A 139 7.66 -26.65 -13.55
C SER A 139 7.81 -27.31 -14.90
#